data_50b037ff1d422d1f84d5973c013c3834
#
_entry.id   50b037ff1d422d1f84d5973c013c3834
#
_cell.length_a   1.000
_cell.length_b   1.000
_cell.length_c   1.000
_cell.angle_alpha   90.00
_cell.angle_beta   90.00
_cell.angle_gamma   90.00
#
_symmetry.space_group_name_H-M   'P 1'
#
loop_
_entity.id
_entity.type
_entity.pdbx_description
1 polymer ?
#
loop_
_entity_poly.entity_id
_entity_poly.type
_entity_poly.pdbx_seq_one_letter_code
_entity_poly.pdbx_strand_id
1 'polypeptide(L)'
;KNAMHKIKEMGVTHLLVDMPTIDFSYDDGRLVNHHIFWDIDQGSHKVNEVISHNTITEMIFVPNKIKDGNYLLQIHIINFTGDAAPSRPIIYPLEII
;
A
#
# COMPACT_ATOMS: atom_id res chain seq x y z
N LYS A 1 -1.55 -6.11 -12.47
CA LYS A 1 -0.36 -5.56 -13.14
C LYS A 1 -0.66 -4.23 -13.82
N ASN A 2 -1.60 -4.21 -14.76
CA ASN A 2 -2.00 -2.95 -15.43
C ASN A 2 -2.64 -1.97 -14.48
N ALA A 3 -3.46 -2.46 -13.54
CA ALA A 3 -4.08 -1.62 -12.52
C ALA A 3 -3.02 -0.97 -11.62
N MET A 4 -1.96 -1.68 -11.27
CA MET A 4 -0.89 -1.14 -10.42
C MET A 4 -0.12 -0.04 -11.12
N HIS A 5 0.17 -0.19 -12.43
CA HIS A 5 0.78 0.89 -13.21
C HIS A 5 -0.09 2.14 -13.22
N LYS A 6 -1.40 1.97 -13.35
CA LYS A 6 -2.35 3.08 -13.32
C LYS A 6 -2.38 3.79 -11.97
N ILE A 7 -2.41 3.04 -10.88
CA ILE A 7 -2.38 3.59 -9.52
C ILE A 7 -1.11 4.42 -9.33
N LYS A 8 0.03 3.90 -9.80
CA LYS A 8 1.30 4.59 -9.70
C LYS A 8 1.31 5.89 -10.51
N GLU A 9 0.77 5.86 -11.73
CA GLU A 9 0.64 7.06 -12.57
C GLU A 9 -0.19 8.17 -11.92
N MET A 10 -1.18 7.79 -11.10
CA MET A 10 -2.01 8.75 -10.37
C MET A 10 -1.28 9.44 -9.23
N GLY A 11 -0.05 9.04 -8.94
CA GLY A 11 0.75 9.66 -7.88
C GLY A 11 0.41 9.17 -6.48
N VAL A 12 -0.17 7.99 -6.36
CA VAL A 12 -0.49 7.40 -5.04
C VAL A 12 0.80 7.11 -4.28
N THR A 13 0.91 7.64 -3.07
CA THR A 13 2.07 7.43 -2.20
C THR A 13 1.80 6.34 -1.17
N HIS A 14 0.59 6.32 -0.60
CA HIS A 14 0.19 5.34 0.41
C HIS A 14 -1.03 4.59 -0.11
N LEU A 15 -0.83 3.32 -0.46
CA LEU A 15 -1.90 2.46 -0.96
C LEU A 15 -2.40 1.58 0.17
N LEU A 16 -3.70 1.65 0.45
CA LEU A 16 -4.34 0.81 1.44
C LEU A 16 -5.41 -0.03 0.76
N VAL A 17 -5.40 -1.33 0.99
CA VAL A 17 -6.32 -2.26 0.35
C VAL A 17 -6.91 -3.22 1.37
N ASP A 18 -8.12 -3.69 1.11
CA ASP A 18 -8.82 -4.66 1.97
C ASP A 18 -8.53 -6.11 1.58
N MET A 19 -7.60 -6.32 0.66
CA MET A 19 -7.15 -7.65 0.24
C MET A 19 -6.00 -8.14 1.12
N PRO A 20 -5.84 -9.47 1.27
CA PRO A 20 -4.68 -10.00 1.99
C PRO A 20 -3.34 -9.66 1.34
N THR A 21 -3.32 -9.49 0.02
CA THR A 21 -2.13 -9.08 -0.71
C THR A 21 -2.53 -8.46 -2.03
N ILE A 22 -1.74 -7.52 -2.53
CA ILE A 22 -1.94 -6.95 -3.87
C ILE A 22 -1.40 -7.85 -4.98
N ASP A 23 -0.75 -8.94 -4.62
CA ASP A 23 -0.29 -9.96 -5.57
C ASP A 23 -1.04 -11.26 -5.36
N PHE A 24 -0.90 -12.19 -6.31
CA PHE A 24 -1.51 -13.51 -6.18
C PHE A 24 -0.85 -14.28 -5.04
N SER A 25 -1.64 -15.12 -4.34
CA SER A 25 -1.13 -15.95 -3.25
C SER A 25 -0.03 -16.92 -3.72
N TYR A 26 -0.04 -17.29 -4.98
CA TYR A 26 0.90 -18.24 -5.57
C TYR A 26 1.60 -17.61 -6.77
N ASP A 27 2.51 -16.69 -6.52
CA ASP A 27 3.31 -16.05 -7.56
C ASP A 27 4.79 -16.45 -7.50
N ASP A 28 5.10 -17.53 -6.78
CA ASP A 28 6.47 -18.01 -6.54
C ASP A 28 7.36 -16.95 -5.87
N GLY A 29 6.76 -16.09 -5.05
CA GLY A 29 7.49 -15.02 -4.35
C GLY A 29 7.93 -13.87 -5.24
N ARG A 30 7.40 -13.75 -6.45
CA ARG A 30 7.81 -12.68 -7.37
C ARG A 30 7.32 -11.31 -6.95
N LEU A 31 6.18 -11.21 -6.27
CA LEU A 31 5.64 -9.94 -5.76
C LEU A 31 5.60 -8.84 -6.83
N VAL A 32 5.03 -9.18 -7.99
CA VAL A 32 5.07 -8.33 -9.19
C VAL A 32 4.48 -6.94 -8.92
N ASN A 33 3.29 -6.89 -8.32
CA ASN A 33 2.63 -5.61 -8.04
C ASN A 33 3.34 -4.80 -6.94
N HIS A 34 3.88 -5.47 -5.92
CA HIS A 34 4.72 -4.80 -4.93
C HIS A 34 5.92 -4.15 -5.58
N HIS A 35 6.63 -4.88 -6.46
CA HIS A 35 7.81 -4.35 -7.15
C HIS A 35 7.47 -3.17 -8.04
N ILE A 36 6.34 -3.23 -8.76
CA ILE A 36 5.90 -2.11 -9.60
C ILE A 36 5.67 -0.86 -8.74
N PHE A 37 4.95 -1.01 -7.63
CA PHE A 37 4.60 0.13 -6.77
C PHE A 37 5.82 0.75 -6.10
N TRP A 38 6.80 -0.08 -5.74
CA TRP A 38 8.02 0.37 -5.05
C TRP A 38 9.20 0.67 -5.99
N ASP A 39 9.03 0.57 -7.29
CA ASP A 39 10.11 0.75 -8.27
C ASP A 39 11.29 -0.19 -8.05
N ILE A 40 11.01 -1.44 -7.72
CA ILE A 40 12.02 -2.49 -7.55
C ILE A 40 12.05 -3.33 -8.82
N ASP A 41 13.25 -3.67 -9.28
CA ASP A 41 13.41 -4.54 -10.43
C ASP A 41 12.78 -5.92 -10.17
N GLN A 42 12.10 -6.47 -11.17
CA GLN A 42 11.48 -7.78 -11.05
C GLN A 42 12.53 -8.83 -10.76
N GLY A 43 12.22 -9.69 -9.79
CA GLY A 43 13.15 -10.75 -9.34
C GLY A 43 14.15 -10.31 -8.27
N SER A 44 14.25 -9.01 -7.96
CA SER A 44 15.11 -8.53 -6.88
C SER A 44 14.37 -8.61 -5.53
N HIS A 45 15.09 -8.96 -4.48
CA HIS A 45 14.57 -8.95 -3.11
C HIS A 45 15.49 -8.15 -2.17
N LYS A 46 16.31 -7.26 -2.72
CA LYS A 46 17.26 -6.47 -1.94
C LYS A 46 16.60 -5.20 -1.43
N VAL A 47 16.41 -5.10 -0.13
CA VAL A 47 15.75 -3.95 0.51
C VAL A 47 16.56 -2.67 0.34
N ASN A 48 17.88 -2.77 0.34
CA ASN A 48 18.76 -1.61 0.19
C ASN A 48 18.76 -1.00 -1.21
N GLU A 49 18.11 -1.65 -2.18
CA GLU A 49 17.91 -1.11 -3.52
C GLU A 49 16.62 -0.32 -3.67
N VAL A 50 15.78 -0.31 -2.62
CA VAL A 50 14.51 0.41 -2.66
C VAL A 50 14.76 1.89 -2.54
N ILE A 51 14.35 2.64 -3.57
CA ILE A 51 14.46 4.11 -3.61
C ILE A 51 13.13 4.80 -3.40
N SER A 52 12.01 4.06 -3.47
CA SER A 52 10.68 4.58 -3.28
C SER A 52 10.33 4.68 -1.79
N HIS A 53 9.63 5.75 -1.43
CA HIS A 53 9.06 5.92 -0.08
C HIS A 53 7.57 5.57 -0.04
N ASN A 54 7.05 4.96 -1.09
CA ASN A 54 5.65 4.55 -1.16
C ASN A 54 5.40 3.40 -0.18
N THR A 55 4.22 3.39 0.41
CA THR A 55 3.82 2.34 1.36
C THR A 55 2.62 1.57 0.86
N ILE A 56 2.53 0.31 1.26
CA ILE A 56 1.38 -0.55 1.01
C ILE A 56 0.88 -1.08 2.35
N THR A 57 -0.40 -0.86 2.63
CA THR A 57 -1.08 -1.42 3.80
C THR A 57 -2.15 -2.39 3.32
N GLU A 58 -2.02 -3.64 3.70
CA GLU A 58 -2.92 -4.72 3.27
C GLU A 58 -3.84 -5.14 4.41
N MET A 59 -4.92 -5.84 4.07
CA MET A 59 -5.88 -6.40 5.04
C MET A 59 -6.59 -5.34 5.89
N ILE A 60 -6.82 -4.15 5.36
CA ILE A 60 -7.64 -3.17 6.08
C ILE A 60 -9.12 -3.55 6.00
N PHE A 61 -9.91 -3.06 6.93
CA PHE A 61 -11.36 -3.20 6.91
C PHE A 61 -11.99 -1.81 6.73
N VAL A 62 -12.80 -1.67 5.67
CA VAL A 62 -13.53 -0.43 5.41
C VAL A 62 -15.02 -0.72 5.58
N PRO A 63 -15.68 -0.19 6.62
CA PRO A 63 -17.13 -0.36 6.78
C PRO A 63 -17.91 0.17 5.58
N ASN A 64 -19.01 -0.49 5.22
CA ASN A 64 -19.83 -0.11 4.07
C ASN A 64 -20.41 1.31 4.19
N LYS A 65 -20.53 1.83 5.41
CA LYS A 65 -21.03 3.20 5.64
C LYS A 65 -20.05 4.28 5.20
N ILE A 66 -18.78 3.93 5.00
CA ILE A 66 -17.77 4.88 4.53
C ILE A 66 -17.95 5.07 3.03
N LYS A 67 -18.23 6.32 2.64
CA LYS A 67 -18.45 6.68 1.24
C LYS A 67 -17.14 7.05 0.57
N ASP A 68 -17.10 6.92 -0.75
CA ASP A 68 -15.99 7.47 -1.52
C ASP A 68 -15.89 8.97 -1.29
N GLY A 69 -14.68 9.46 -1.16
CA GLY A 69 -14.46 10.88 -0.90
C GLY A 69 -13.07 11.16 -0.39
N ASN A 70 -12.93 12.35 0.16
CA ASN A 70 -11.65 12.81 0.70
C ASN A 70 -11.66 12.73 2.22
N TYR A 71 -10.55 12.22 2.77
CA TYR A 71 -10.41 12.00 4.20
C TYR A 71 -9.00 12.39 4.63
N LEU A 72 -8.88 12.76 5.90
CA LEU A 72 -7.57 12.85 6.54
C LEU A 72 -7.19 11.43 7.00
N LEU A 73 -6.05 10.94 6.52
CA LEU A 73 -5.56 9.61 6.87
C LEU A 73 -4.43 9.72 7.89
N GLN A 74 -4.56 8.93 8.94
CA GLN A 74 -3.49 8.74 9.92
C GLN A 74 -3.02 7.29 9.83
N ILE A 75 -1.73 7.09 9.54
CA ILE A 75 -1.10 5.78 9.51
C ILE A 75 -0.12 5.70 10.66
N HIS A 76 -0.29 4.71 11.53
CA HIS A 76 0.61 4.50 12.65
C HIS A 76 1.75 3.58 12.22
N ILE A 77 2.97 4.04 12.41
CA ILE A 77 4.18 3.27 12.15
C ILE A 77 4.84 2.98 13.48
N ILE A 78 4.96 1.69 13.81
CA ILE A 78 5.60 1.28 15.07
C ILE A 78 7.11 1.23 14.90
N ASN A 79 7.83 1.34 15.99
CA ASN A 79 9.29 1.22 16.00
C ASN A 79 9.66 -0.27 15.95
N PHE A 80 9.64 -0.82 14.75
CA PHE A 80 9.85 -2.24 14.49
C PHE A 80 10.70 -2.38 13.23
N THR A 81 11.80 -3.08 13.32
CA THR A 81 12.70 -3.30 12.19
C THR A 81 12.36 -4.61 11.51
N GLY A 82 12.03 -4.53 10.21
CA GLY A 82 11.65 -5.69 9.41
C GLY A 82 11.11 -5.24 8.07
N ASP A 83 10.67 -6.18 7.26
CA ASP A 83 10.09 -5.91 5.94
C ASP A 83 8.62 -5.53 6.00
N ALA A 84 7.96 -5.80 7.12
CA ALA A 84 6.56 -5.42 7.34
C ALA A 84 6.30 -5.29 8.84
N ALA A 85 5.26 -4.55 9.21
CA ALA A 85 4.87 -4.34 10.60
C ALA A 85 3.37 -4.10 10.68
N PRO A 86 2.73 -4.43 11.82
CA PRO A 86 1.34 -4.07 12.03
C PRO A 86 1.14 -2.57 12.00
N SER A 87 0.00 -2.14 11.45
CA SER A 87 -0.40 -0.74 11.42
C SER A 87 -1.89 -0.63 11.73
N ARG A 88 -2.28 0.53 12.23
CA ARG A 88 -3.68 0.86 12.49
C ARG A 88 -4.02 2.15 11.76
N PRO A 89 -4.50 2.07 10.50
CA PRO A 89 -4.93 3.28 9.79
C PRO A 89 -6.24 3.80 10.38
N ILE A 90 -6.32 5.12 10.48
CA ILE A 90 -7.53 5.82 10.95
C ILE A 90 -7.83 6.92 9.95
N ILE A 91 -9.10 7.06 9.56
CA ILE A 91 -9.53 8.15 8.68
C ILE A 91 -10.49 9.06 9.42
N TYR A 92 -10.42 10.35 9.07
CA TYR A 92 -11.31 11.38 9.59
C TYR A 92 -12.00 12.05 8.42
N PRO A 93 -13.31 12.25 8.47
CA PRO A 93 -14.01 13.01 7.43
C PRO A 93 -13.44 14.43 7.32
N LEU A 94 -13.30 14.91 6.10
CA LEU A 94 -12.92 16.31 5.87
C LEU A 94 -14.17 17.14 5.63
N GLU A 95 -14.30 18.24 6.39
CA GLU A 95 -15.31 19.24 6.15
C GLU A 95 -14.67 20.41 5.42
N ILE A 96 -15.28 20.80 4.30
CA ILE A 96 -14.89 21.99 3.56
C ILE A 96 -15.75 23.13 4.07
N ILE A 97 -15.12 24.09 4.74
CA ILE A 97 -15.79 25.27 5.26
C ILE A 97 -15.74 26.40 4.24
#